data_8675f4faa6fbde4593e8884c9dc3c69d
#
_entry.id   8675f4faa6fbde4593e8884c9dc3c69d
#
_cell.length_a   1.000
_cell.length_b   1.000
_cell.length_c   1.000
_cell.angle_alpha   90.00
_cell.angle_beta   90.00
_cell.angle_gamma   90.00
#
_symmetry.space_group_name_H-M   'P 1'
#
loop_
_entity.id
_entity.type
_entity.pdbx_description
1 polymer ?
#
loop_
_entity_poly.entity_id
_entity_poly.type
_entity_poly.pdbx_seq_one_letter_code
_entity_poly.pdbx_strand_id
1 'polypeptide(L)'
;MSKPSLSYKDAGVDINAGNELVERIKPHVKRTTRPEVIGGLGGFGALCAIPGKYKEPILVSGTDGVGTKLRLAIDLKKHDTIGIDLVAMCVNDLVVPGAEPLFFLDYYATGKLEVDVASDVVKGIAEGCVQSGCALVGGETAEMPGMYHAGDYDLAGFCVGVVEKSEIIDGSQVKVGDALIALGSSGPHSNGYSLIRKVIDVAGVNPATEQLDGRPLSEQVLAPTKIYVKSVLALIKQTEVHAIAHLTGGGFWENIPRVLPKNTKAVIDESSWEWQPVFKWLQEKGNIETYEMYRTFNCGVGMVIALPQSQVETALAILKQSGENAWLIGHIESATDDEPQVIIK
;
A
#
# COMPACT_ATOMS: atom_id res chain seq x y z
N MET A 1 57.60 0.22 3.21
CA MET A 1 56.36 -0.47 3.67
C MET A 1 55.44 -0.54 2.47
N SER A 2 55.04 -1.75 2.05
CA SER A 2 54.02 -1.90 0.99
C SER A 2 52.68 -1.34 1.51
N LYS A 3 51.98 -0.55 0.69
CA LYS A 3 50.65 -0.12 1.02
C LYS A 3 49.77 -1.37 1.19
N PRO A 4 48.85 -1.42 2.18
CA PRO A 4 47.95 -2.55 2.32
C PRO A 4 47.05 -2.67 1.06
N SER A 5 46.80 -3.92 0.66
CA SER A 5 45.85 -4.19 -0.44
C SER A 5 44.43 -3.79 0.05
N LEU A 6 43.76 -2.96 -0.72
CA LEU A 6 42.36 -2.58 -0.43
C LEU A 6 41.41 -3.65 -0.97
N SER A 7 40.34 -3.89 -0.23
CA SER A 7 39.20 -4.76 -0.59
C SER A 7 37.92 -3.94 -0.75
N TYR A 8 36.88 -4.53 -1.32
CA TYR A 8 35.56 -3.88 -1.43
C TYR A 8 34.93 -3.64 -0.03
N LYS A 9 35.24 -4.52 0.94
CA LYS A 9 34.86 -4.35 2.34
C LYS A 9 35.49 -3.13 3.00
N ASP A 10 36.73 -2.79 2.65
CA ASP A 10 37.40 -1.58 3.12
C ASP A 10 36.75 -0.30 2.53
N ALA A 11 36.03 -0.43 1.43
CA ALA A 11 35.22 0.63 0.82
C ALA A 11 33.77 0.69 1.36
N GLY A 12 33.42 -0.19 2.32
CA GLY A 12 32.13 -0.18 3.00
C GLY A 12 31.07 -1.13 2.41
N VAL A 13 31.43 -2.01 1.44
CA VAL A 13 30.51 -2.99 0.85
C VAL A 13 30.94 -4.41 1.21
N ASP A 14 30.06 -5.16 1.88
CA ASP A 14 30.31 -6.54 2.33
C ASP A 14 29.53 -7.58 1.50
N ILE A 15 30.19 -8.13 0.46
CA ILE A 15 29.60 -9.16 -0.41
C ILE A 15 29.12 -10.39 0.40
N ASN A 16 29.83 -10.76 1.48
CA ASN A 16 29.43 -11.92 2.29
C ASN A 16 28.14 -11.66 3.05
N ALA A 17 27.91 -10.43 3.54
CA ALA A 17 26.65 -10.03 4.17
C ALA A 17 25.50 -10.12 3.16
N GLY A 18 25.69 -9.67 1.93
CA GLY A 18 24.71 -9.82 0.85
C GLY A 18 24.36 -11.28 0.57
N ASN A 19 25.37 -12.16 0.46
CA ASN A 19 25.15 -13.59 0.27
C ASN A 19 24.41 -14.23 1.44
N GLU A 20 24.76 -13.86 2.68
CA GLU A 20 24.05 -14.33 3.89
C GLU A 20 22.57 -13.91 3.86
N LEU A 21 22.28 -12.66 3.51
CA LEU A 21 20.90 -12.18 3.39
C LEU A 21 20.12 -13.03 2.40
N VAL A 22 20.67 -13.29 1.21
CA VAL A 22 20.02 -14.13 0.18
C VAL A 22 19.64 -15.51 0.74
N GLU A 23 20.53 -16.16 1.48
CA GLU A 23 20.23 -17.45 2.09
C GLU A 23 19.11 -17.34 3.15
N ARG A 24 19.11 -16.29 3.97
CA ARG A 24 18.10 -16.09 5.02
C ARG A 24 16.69 -15.81 4.47
N ILE A 25 16.58 -15.13 3.34
CA ILE A 25 15.26 -14.77 2.78
C ILE A 25 14.60 -15.90 1.97
N LYS A 26 15.35 -16.90 1.48
CA LYS A 26 14.83 -18.02 0.70
C LYS A 26 13.57 -18.68 1.27
N PRO A 27 13.49 -19.01 2.59
CA PRO A 27 12.28 -19.60 3.16
C PRO A 27 11.05 -18.69 3.07
N HIS A 28 11.23 -17.38 3.22
CA HIS A 28 10.17 -16.39 3.14
C HIS A 28 9.66 -16.27 1.71
N VAL A 29 10.56 -16.13 0.75
CA VAL A 29 10.25 -16.07 -0.69
C VAL A 29 9.51 -17.33 -1.16
N LYS A 30 9.94 -18.50 -0.71
CA LYS A 30 9.27 -19.78 -1.05
C LYS A 30 7.79 -19.81 -0.69
N ARG A 31 7.36 -19.11 0.35
CA ARG A 31 5.93 -19.03 0.76
C ARG A 31 5.06 -18.30 -0.25
N THR A 32 5.65 -17.48 -1.11
CA THR A 32 4.96 -16.64 -2.09
C THR A 32 4.85 -17.29 -3.46
N THR A 33 5.36 -18.52 -3.64
CA THR A 33 5.45 -19.19 -4.95
C THR A 33 4.10 -19.32 -5.61
N ARG A 34 4.04 -18.98 -6.91
CA ARG A 34 2.89 -19.16 -7.80
C ARG A 34 3.25 -20.16 -8.90
N PRO A 35 2.23 -20.88 -9.47
CA PRO A 35 2.48 -21.84 -10.56
C PRO A 35 3.01 -21.18 -11.84
N GLU A 36 2.75 -19.88 -12.05
CA GLU A 36 3.21 -19.14 -13.21
C GLU A 36 4.71 -18.77 -13.15
N VAL A 37 5.33 -18.82 -11.96
CA VAL A 37 6.74 -18.48 -11.78
C VAL A 37 7.63 -19.63 -12.22
N ILE A 38 8.54 -19.37 -13.15
CA ILE A 38 9.46 -20.35 -13.72
C ILE A 38 10.86 -20.07 -13.17
N GLY A 39 11.38 -20.98 -12.33
CA GLY A 39 12.70 -20.82 -11.72
C GLY A 39 12.61 -20.39 -10.25
N GLY A 40 13.69 -19.78 -9.75
CA GLY A 40 13.81 -19.33 -8.35
C GLY A 40 14.75 -18.12 -8.22
N LEU A 41 15.04 -17.72 -6.97
CA LEU A 41 15.98 -16.64 -6.69
C LEU A 41 17.40 -16.95 -7.19
N GLY A 42 18.13 -15.91 -7.59
CA GLY A 42 19.57 -15.97 -7.94
C GLY A 42 19.86 -15.93 -9.44
N GLY A 43 18.85 -15.82 -10.31
CA GLY A 43 19.04 -15.52 -11.73
C GLY A 43 19.14 -14.01 -11.98
N PHE A 44 19.60 -13.63 -13.18
CA PHE A 44 19.66 -12.21 -13.59
C PHE A 44 18.26 -11.60 -13.79
N GLY A 45 17.22 -12.41 -13.96
CA GLY A 45 15.84 -11.98 -14.12
C GLY A 45 14.89 -13.10 -13.72
N ALA A 46 13.69 -12.69 -13.31
CA ALA A 46 12.61 -13.62 -12.99
C ALA A 46 11.78 -13.91 -14.24
N LEU A 47 11.35 -15.16 -14.37
CA LEU A 47 10.46 -15.59 -15.43
C LEU A 47 9.09 -15.90 -14.86
N CYS A 48 8.04 -15.30 -15.44
CA CYS A 48 6.65 -15.52 -15.08
C CYS A 48 5.80 -15.69 -16.33
N ALA A 49 5.09 -16.80 -16.41
CA ALA A 49 4.14 -17.03 -17.49
C ALA A 49 2.86 -16.23 -17.25
N ILE A 50 2.21 -15.77 -18.32
CA ILE A 50 0.88 -15.20 -18.23
C ILE A 50 -0.11 -16.37 -18.02
N PRO A 51 -1.02 -16.29 -16.99
CA PRO A 51 -2.00 -17.35 -16.75
C PRO A 51 -2.87 -17.62 -17.98
N GLY A 52 -3.01 -18.89 -18.37
CA GLY A 52 -3.73 -19.29 -19.59
C GLY A 52 -5.26 -19.07 -19.54
N LYS A 53 -5.80 -18.56 -18.45
CA LYS A 53 -7.23 -18.22 -18.30
C LYS A 53 -7.65 -16.95 -19.04
N TYR A 54 -6.70 -16.04 -19.33
CA TYR A 54 -6.94 -14.80 -20.04
C TYR A 54 -6.89 -14.99 -21.55
N LYS A 55 -7.84 -14.38 -22.27
CA LYS A 55 -7.94 -14.43 -23.73
C LYS A 55 -7.18 -13.30 -24.41
N GLU A 56 -7.38 -12.08 -23.88
CA GLU A 56 -6.68 -10.85 -24.29
C GLU A 56 -6.02 -10.20 -23.04
N PRO A 57 -4.93 -10.81 -22.49
CA PRO A 57 -4.30 -10.34 -21.27
C PRO A 57 -3.66 -8.97 -21.45
N ILE A 58 -3.97 -8.04 -20.54
CA ILE A 58 -3.31 -6.74 -20.42
C ILE A 58 -2.47 -6.76 -19.16
N LEU A 59 -1.18 -6.45 -19.29
CA LEU A 59 -0.29 -6.29 -18.14
C LEU A 59 -0.50 -4.93 -17.51
N VAL A 60 -0.60 -4.92 -16.18
CA VAL A 60 -0.66 -3.71 -15.35
C VAL A 60 0.58 -3.70 -14.49
N SER A 61 1.29 -2.59 -14.42
CA SER A 61 2.48 -2.44 -13.60
C SER A 61 2.41 -1.17 -12.77
N GLY A 62 2.98 -1.22 -11.57
CA GLY A 62 3.09 -0.10 -10.66
C GLY A 62 4.39 -0.17 -9.87
N THR A 63 4.88 0.98 -9.46
CA THR A 63 6.02 1.13 -8.56
C THR A 63 5.68 2.13 -7.48
N ASP A 64 6.07 1.85 -6.26
CA ASP A 64 5.88 2.74 -5.12
C ASP A 64 6.95 2.48 -4.06
N GLY A 65 7.05 3.39 -3.10
CA GLY A 65 7.86 3.26 -1.89
C GLY A 65 7.01 3.25 -0.64
N VAL A 66 7.66 3.25 0.52
CA VAL A 66 6.98 3.40 1.82
C VAL A 66 6.93 4.86 2.27
N GLY A 67 7.89 5.66 1.80
CA GLY A 67 8.02 7.06 2.19
C GLY A 67 8.52 7.23 3.62
N THR A 68 8.19 8.38 4.23
CA THR A 68 8.77 8.79 5.52
C THR A 68 8.25 8.02 6.74
N LYS A 69 7.33 7.06 6.56
CA LYS A 69 7.01 6.03 7.56
C LYS A 69 8.25 5.21 7.94
N LEU A 70 9.17 4.98 6.98
CA LEU A 70 10.46 4.34 7.22
C LEU A 70 11.22 4.98 8.39
N ARG A 71 11.23 6.31 8.50
CA ARG A 71 11.93 6.98 9.60
C ARG A 71 11.38 6.59 10.96
N LEU A 72 10.05 6.46 11.12
CA LEU A 72 9.45 5.98 12.37
C LEU A 72 9.79 4.50 12.63
N ALA A 73 9.77 3.66 11.61
CA ALA A 73 10.15 2.25 11.72
C ALA A 73 11.61 2.11 12.17
N ILE A 74 12.53 2.89 11.61
CA ILE A 74 13.95 2.92 11.96
C ILE A 74 14.14 3.40 13.40
N ASP A 75 13.56 4.54 13.76
CA ASP A 75 13.70 5.15 15.09
C ASP A 75 13.12 4.25 16.20
N LEU A 76 12.04 3.55 15.90
CA LEU A 76 11.37 2.63 16.83
C LEU A 76 11.88 1.18 16.73
N LYS A 77 12.82 0.89 15.83
CA LYS A 77 13.39 -0.45 15.57
C LYS A 77 12.31 -1.50 15.28
N LYS A 78 11.34 -1.13 14.42
CA LYS A 78 10.22 -1.98 13.99
C LYS A 78 10.30 -2.19 12.48
N HIS A 79 10.97 -3.26 12.06
CA HIS A 79 11.31 -3.53 10.66
C HIS A 79 10.45 -4.61 10.02
N ASP A 80 9.85 -5.50 10.82
CA ASP A 80 9.21 -6.74 10.38
C ASP A 80 7.85 -6.55 9.68
N THR A 81 7.25 -5.38 9.80
CA THR A 81 5.95 -5.08 9.15
C THR A 81 6.04 -4.08 8.00
N ILE A 82 7.13 -3.31 7.94
CA ILE A 82 7.26 -2.22 6.96
C ILE A 82 7.31 -2.72 5.50
N GLY A 83 7.73 -3.97 5.28
CA GLY A 83 7.68 -4.62 3.98
C GLY A 83 6.24 -4.89 3.50
N ILE A 84 5.29 -5.08 4.43
CA ILE A 84 3.87 -5.20 4.09
C ILE A 84 3.37 -3.89 3.47
N ASP A 85 3.78 -2.75 4.05
CA ASP A 85 3.45 -1.43 3.51
C ASP A 85 3.93 -1.27 2.07
N LEU A 86 5.17 -1.66 1.79
CA LEU A 86 5.75 -1.58 0.44
C LEU A 86 4.90 -2.36 -0.58
N VAL A 87 4.57 -3.61 -0.25
CA VAL A 87 3.75 -4.45 -1.14
C VAL A 87 2.36 -3.87 -1.29
N ALA A 88 1.73 -3.47 -0.17
CA ALA A 88 0.37 -2.94 -0.17
C ALA A 88 0.20 -1.71 -1.07
N MET A 89 1.15 -0.77 -1.03
CA MET A 89 1.11 0.44 -1.87
C MET A 89 1.11 0.07 -3.35
N CYS A 90 1.91 -0.91 -3.75
CA CYS A 90 1.96 -1.35 -5.14
C CYS A 90 0.74 -2.18 -5.57
N VAL A 91 0.36 -3.22 -4.79
CA VAL A 91 -0.67 -4.18 -5.22
C VAL A 91 -2.09 -3.63 -5.11
N ASN A 92 -2.33 -2.69 -4.18
CA ASN A 92 -3.62 -2.01 -4.09
C ASN A 92 -3.87 -1.11 -5.30
N ASP A 93 -2.84 -0.46 -5.84
CA ASP A 93 -2.95 0.31 -7.08
C ASP A 93 -3.19 -0.60 -8.29
N LEU A 94 -2.57 -1.79 -8.31
CA LEU A 94 -2.81 -2.75 -9.39
C LEU A 94 -4.24 -3.28 -9.42
N VAL A 95 -4.88 -3.46 -8.26
CA VAL A 95 -6.26 -3.97 -8.22
C VAL A 95 -7.30 -2.90 -8.58
N VAL A 96 -6.93 -1.62 -8.58
CA VAL A 96 -7.82 -0.51 -9.00
C VAL A 96 -8.39 -0.73 -10.40
N PRO A 97 -7.59 -1.01 -11.44
CA PRO A 97 -8.10 -1.36 -12.76
C PRO A 97 -8.59 -2.82 -12.88
N GLY A 98 -8.74 -3.56 -11.79
CA GLY A 98 -9.20 -4.96 -11.78
C GLY A 98 -8.11 -6.01 -11.98
N ALA A 99 -6.83 -5.64 -11.95
CA ALA A 99 -5.73 -6.57 -12.21
C ALA A 99 -5.45 -7.51 -11.02
N GLU A 100 -5.19 -8.78 -11.35
CA GLU A 100 -4.62 -9.77 -10.43
C GLU A 100 -3.09 -9.59 -10.39
N PRO A 101 -2.48 -9.27 -9.23
CA PRO A 101 -1.03 -9.21 -9.09
C PRO A 101 -0.39 -10.58 -9.35
N LEU A 102 0.65 -10.62 -10.18
CA LEU A 102 1.38 -11.85 -10.51
C LEU A 102 2.68 -11.96 -9.73
N PHE A 103 3.52 -10.93 -9.82
CA PHE A 103 4.83 -10.94 -9.16
C PHE A 103 5.25 -9.57 -8.67
N PHE A 104 6.16 -9.58 -7.72
CA PHE A 104 6.72 -8.43 -7.04
C PHE A 104 8.26 -8.49 -7.06
N LEU A 105 8.89 -7.33 -7.17
CA LEU A 105 10.31 -7.11 -7.03
C LEU A 105 10.51 -5.97 -6.03
N ASP A 106 11.54 -6.06 -5.19
CA ASP A 106 11.91 -5.00 -4.26
C ASP A 106 13.31 -4.43 -4.55
N TYR A 107 13.52 -3.20 -4.12
CA TYR A 107 14.83 -2.57 -4.05
C TYR A 107 15.05 -2.08 -2.62
N TYR A 108 16.06 -2.63 -1.96
CA TYR A 108 16.49 -2.25 -0.63
C TYR A 108 17.84 -1.53 -0.73
N ALA A 109 17.88 -0.24 -0.41
CA ALA A 109 19.09 0.58 -0.42
C ALA A 109 19.46 1.03 1.00
N THR A 110 20.73 0.90 1.38
CA THR A 110 21.21 1.27 2.71
C THR A 110 22.65 1.77 2.66
N GLY A 111 23.08 2.53 3.68
CA GLY A 111 24.49 2.94 3.81
C GLY A 111 25.40 1.78 4.20
N LYS A 112 24.91 0.85 5.02
CA LYS A 112 25.59 -0.38 5.43
C LYS A 112 24.55 -1.46 5.67
N LEU A 113 24.77 -2.64 5.13
CA LEU A 113 23.83 -3.75 5.26
C LEU A 113 23.88 -4.35 6.68
N GLU A 114 22.76 -4.25 7.38
CA GLU A 114 22.47 -4.97 8.62
C GLU A 114 21.57 -6.15 8.26
N VAL A 115 22.16 -7.35 8.20
CA VAL A 115 21.50 -8.56 7.66
C VAL A 115 20.22 -8.89 8.42
N ASP A 116 20.19 -8.70 9.74
CA ASP A 116 18.99 -8.96 10.56
C ASP A 116 17.86 -8.00 10.20
N VAL A 117 18.14 -6.70 10.08
CA VAL A 117 17.16 -5.67 9.67
C VAL A 117 16.63 -5.94 8.27
N ALA A 118 17.51 -6.17 7.31
CA ALA A 118 17.12 -6.44 5.93
C ALA A 118 16.28 -7.74 5.82
N SER A 119 16.64 -8.78 6.57
CA SER A 119 15.89 -10.02 6.63
C SER A 119 14.47 -9.81 7.19
N ASP A 120 14.31 -9.00 8.24
CA ASP A 120 12.98 -8.66 8.79
C ASP A 120 12.15 -7.86 7.78
N VAL A 121 12.75 -6.90 7.08
CA VAL A 121 12.06 -6.14 6.01
C VAL A 121 11.57 -7.09 4.91
N VAL A 122 12.45 -7.97 4.39
CA VAL A 122 12.06 -8.91 3.31
C VAL A 122 11.04 -9.94 3.79
N LYS A 123 11.08 -10.34 5.07
CA LYS A 123 10.01 -11.16 5.69
C LYS A 123 8.65 -10.44 5.62
N GLY A 124 8.61 -9.14 5.90
CA GLY A 124 7.42 -8.31 5.75
C GLY A 124 6.96 -8.21 4.29
N ILE A 125 7.89 -8.05 3.33
CA ILE A 125 7.58 -8.06 1.89
C ILE A 125 6.96 -9.40 1.49
N ALA A 126 7.55 -10.50 1.88
CA ALA A 126 7.01 -11.84 1.60
C ALA A 126 5.61 -12.04 2.20
N GLU A 127 5.37 -11.52 3.42
CA GLU A 127 4.04 -11.57 4.03
C GLU A 127 3.00 -10.76 3.23
N GLY A 128 3.34 -9.55 2.79
CA GLY A 128 2.49 -8.75 1.89
C GLY A 128 2.19 -9.48 0.57
N CYS A 129 3.18 -10.17 0.00
CA CYS A 129 3.00 -10.98 -1.20
C CYS A 129 2.06 -12.18 -0.95
N VAL A 130 2.15 -12.85 0.19
CA VAL A 130 1.21 -13.92 0.59
C VAL A 130 -0.21 -13.38 0.72
N GLN A 131 -0.37 -12.23 1.37
CA GLN A 131 -1.68 -11.58 1.55
C GLN A 131 -2.32 -11.21 0.21
N SER A 132 -1.56 -10.65 -0.72
CA SER A 132 -2.04 -10.27 -2.06
C SER A 132 -2.16 -11.45 -3.03
N GLY A 133 -1.52 -12.59 -2.75
CA GLY A 133 -1.42 -13.71 -3.69
C GLY A 133 -0.41 -13.49 -4.82
N CYS A 134 0.52 -12.56 -4.62
CA CYS A 134 1.60 -12.21 -5.54
C CYS A 134 2.86 -13.02 -5.21
N ALA A 135 3.70 -13.31 -6.19
CA ALA A 135 4.98 -13.98 -5.95
C ALA A 135 6.11 -12.96 -5.78
N LEU A 136 6.88 -13.04 -4.70
CA LEU A 136 8.17 -12.35 -4.60
C LEU A 136 9.19 -13.12 -5.43
N VAL A 137 9.62 -12.56 -6.57
CA VAL A 137 10.42 -13.30 -7.55
C VAL A 137 11.87 -12.84 -7.63
N GLY A 138 12.21 -11.76 -6.94
CA GLY A 138 13.55 -11.19 -6.92
C GLY A 138 13.54 -9.80 -6.31
N GLY A 139 14.68 -9.16 -6.41
CA GLY A 139 14.90 -7.80 -5.91
C GLY A 139 16.37 -7.45 -5.99
N GLU A 140 16.74 -6.30 -5.43
CA GLU A 140 18.09 -5.80 -5.34
C GLU A 140 18.38 -5.33 -3.92
N THR A 141 19.54 -5.64 -3.40
CA THR A 141 20.04 -5.10 -2.13
C THR A 141 21.32 -4.33 -2.40
N ALA A 142 21.27 -3.01 -2.22
CA ALA A 142 22.39 -2.12 -2.52
C ALA A 142 22.98 -1.51 -1.23
N GLU A 143 24.28 -1.81 -0.97
CA GLU A 143 25.07 -1.03 -0.04
C GLU A 143 25.63 0.20 -0.73
N MET A 144 25.29 1.38 -0.24
CA MET A 144 25.63 2.68 -0.82
C MET A 144 26.27 3.58 0.25
N PRO A 145 27.51 3.26 0.68
CA PRO A 145 28.22 4.04 1.70
C PRO A 145 28.40 5.50 1.25
N GLY A 146 28.02 6.43 2.15
CA GLY A 146 28.05 7.87 1.87
C GLY A 146 26.79 8.43 1.17
N MET A 147 25.92 7.59 0.63
CA MET A 147 24.59 8.00 0.12
C MET A 147 23.53 7.96 1.22
N TYR A 148 23.54 6.93 2.06
CA TYR A 148 22.70 6.78 3.24
C TYR A 148 23.53 6.83 4.51
N HIS A 149 22.94 7.34 5.61
CA HIS A 149 23.56 7.25 6.92
C HIS A 149 23.53 5.82 7.47
N ALA A 150 24.41 5.55 8.45
CA ALA A 150 24.39 4.25 9.12
C ALA A 150 23.03 3.99 9.80
N GLY A 151 22.45 2.82 9.56
CA GLY A 151 21.13 2.43 10.06
C GLY A 151 19.95 2.94 9.23
N ASP A 152 20.17 3.82 8.25
CA ASP A 152 19.12 4.26 7.34
C ASP A 152 19.02 3.30 6.14
N TYR A 153 17.78 3.10 5.69
CA TYR A 153 17.49 2.38 4.45
C TYR A 153 16.28 2.98 3.74
N ASP A 154 16.20 2.73 2.45
CA ASP A 154 15.05 3.08 1.61
C ASP A 154 14.54 1.86 0.87
N LEU A 155 13.25 1.87 0.54
CA LEU A 155 12.55 0.77 -0.10
C LEU A 155 11.79 1.27 -1.32
N ALA A 156 11.95 0.55 -2.43
CA ALA A 156 11.09 0.69 -3.59
C ALA A 156 10.55 -0.69 -4.00
N GLY A 157 9.28 -0.74 -4.39
CA GLY A 157 8.61 -1.93 -4.87
C GLY A 157 8.19 -1.77 -6.32
N PHE A 158 8.21 -2.88 -7.05
CA PHE A 158 7.70 -2.98 -8.41
C PHE A 158 6.82 -4.20 -8.54
N CYS A 159 5.57 -4.00 -8.95
CA CYS A 159 4.59 -5.06 -9.09
C CYS A 159 4.06 -5.13 -10.52
N VAL A 160 3.83 -6.35 -11.00
CA VAL A 160 3.17 -6.62 -12.28
C VAL A 160 1.97 -7.53 -12.05
N GLY A 161 0.85 -7.15 -12.63
CA GLY A 161 -0.39 -7.90 -12.61
C GLY A 161 -0.96 -8.05 -14.02
N VAL A 162 -2.09 -8.73 -14.12
CA VAL A 162 -2.79 -8.98 -15.37
C VAL A 162 -4.28 -8.82 -15.19
N VAL A 163 -4.94 -8.28 -16.22
CA VAL A 163 -6.39 -8.17 -16.31
C VAL A 163 -6.84 -8.57 -17.70
N GLU A 164 -8.04 -9.16 -17.84
CA GLU A 164 -8.66 -9.37 -19.14
C GLU A 164 -9.06 -8.01 -19.74
N LYS A 165 -8.74 -7.77 -20.99
CA LYS A 165 -8.97 -6.47 -21.65
C LYS A 165 -10.42 -5.98 -21.55
N SER A 166 -11.38 -6.90 -21.64
CA SER A 166 -12.81 -6.59 -21.52
C SER A 166 -13.28 -6.35 -20.09
N GLU A 167 -12.44 -6.62 -19.09
CA GLU A 167 -12.75 -6.50 -17.66
C GLU A 167 -12.00 -5.34 -16.97
N ILE A 168 -11.34 -4.47 -17.76
CA ILE A 168 -10.63 -3.30 -17.23
C ILE A 168 -11.64 -2.35 -16.58
N ILE A 169 -11.37 -1.99 -15.33
CA ILE A 169 -12.12 -0.97 -14.58
C ILE A 169 -11.40 0.37 -14.73
N ASP A 170 -12.01 1.29 -15.49
CA ASP A 170 -11.42 2.60 -15.81
C ASP A 170 -12.31 3.80 -15.42
N GLY A 171 -13.41 3.55 -14.74
CA GLY A 171 -14.38 4.57 -14.32
C GLY A 171 -15.38 4.99 -15.42
N SER A 172 -15.22 4.53 -16.66
CA SER A 172 -16.11 4.91 -17.78
C SER A 172 -17.56 4.45 -17.58
N GLN A 173 -17.80 3.45 -16.74
CA GLN A 173 -19.11 2.90 -16.43
C GLN A 173 -19.82 3.61 -15.26
N VAL A 174 -19.16 4.54 -14.58
CA VAL A 174 -19.75 5.29 -13.45
C VAL A 174 -20.94 6.11 -13.91
N LYS A 175 -22.05 6.00 -13.17
CA LYS A 175 -23.33 6.64 -13.48
C LYS A 175 -23.86 7.39 -12.27
N VAL A 176 -24.65 8.43 -12.54
CA VAL A 176 -25.49 9.09 -11.52
C VAL A 176 -26.40 8.06 -10.87
N GLY A 177 -26.42 8.03 -9.55
CA GLY A 177 -27.16 7.05 -8.76
C GLY A 177 -26.37 5.81 -8.38
N ASP A 178 -25.12 5.66 -8.82
CA ASP A 178 -24.23 4.61 -8.28
C ASP A 178 -23.99 4.85 -6.79
N ALA A 179 -23.89 3.77 -6.05
CA ALA A 179 -23.51 3.77 -4.64
C ALA A 179 -21.99 3.81 -4.51
N LEU A 180 -21.51 4.43 -3.44
CA LEU A 180 -20.12 4.39 -3.02
C LEU A 180 -19.98 3.54 -1.75
N ILE A 181 -19.19 2.48 -1.84
CA ILE A 181 -18.83 1.62 -0.70
C ILE A 181 -17.40 1.95 -0.26
N ALA A 182 -17.23 2.20 1.04
CA ALA A 182 -15.92 2.33 1.66
C ALA A 182 -15.42 0.99 2.18
N LEU A 183 -14.10 0.80 2.09
CA LEU A 183 -13.35 -0.24 2.78
C LEU A 183 -12.48 0.40 3.86
N GLY A 184 -12.64 -0.06 5.10
CA GLY A 184 -11.92 0.50 6.25
C GLY A 184 -10.42 0.31 6.17
N SER A 185 -9.66 1.34 6.54
CA SER A 185 -8.20 1.28 6.66
C SER A 185 -7.75 0.68 7.99
N SER A 186 -6.49 0.26 8.07
CA SER A 186 -5.84 -0.20 9.30
C SER A 186 -5.25 0.96 10.13
N GLY A 187 -5.29 2.17 9.61
CA GLY A 187 -4.68 3.38 10.16
C GLY A 187 -4.24 4.31 9.02
N PRO A 188 -3.19 5.12 9.19
CA PRO A 188 -2.73 6.07 8.18
C PRO A 188 -2.17 5.42 6.90
N HIS A 189 -2.00 4.10 6.88
CA HIS A 189 -1.35 3.34 5.81
C HIS A 189 0.11 3.78 5.65
N SER A 190 0.49 4.30 4.46
CA SER A 190 1.84 4.80 4.21
C SER A 190 1.84 6.25 3.72
N ASN A 191 0.79 7.02 4.01
CA ASN A 191 0.62 8.39 3.55
C ASN A 191 0.56 9.40 4.70
N GLY A 192 0.99 10.63 4.43
CA GLY A 192 0.94 11.73 5.41
C GLY A 192 2.00 11.65 6.52
N TYR A 193 2.99 10.77 6.42
CA TYR A 193 3.95 10.53 7.51
C TYR A 193 4.89 11.69 7.81
N SER A 194 5.15 12.57 6.87
CA SER A 194 5.88 13.82 7.15
C SER A 194 5.09 14.70 8.13
N LEU A 195 3.77 14.77 7.96
CA LEU A 195 2.89 15.51 8.89
C LEU A 195 2.73 14.75 10.22
N ILE A 196 2.54 13.42 10.21
CA ILE A 196 2.48 12.61 11.45
C ILE A 196 3.73 12.81 12.30
N ARG A 197 4.91 12.72 11.71
CA ARG A 197 6.19 12.96 12.41
C ARG A 197 6.28 14.37 12.96
N LYS A 198 5.81 15.37 12.19
CA LYS A 198 5.78 16.76 12.65
C LYS A 198 4.82 16.96 13.83
N VAL A 199 3.65 16.30 13.82
CA VAL A 199 2.69 16.35 14.94
C VAL A 199 3.28 15.69 16.19
N ILE A 200 3.93 14.53 16.06
CA ILE A 200 4.63 13.86 17.19
C ILE A 200 5.70 14.79 17.80
N ASP A 201 6.49 15.45 16.95
CA ASP A 201 7.52 16.40 17.35
C ASP A 201 6.94 17.61 18.09
N VAL A 202 5.90 18.25 17.54
CA VAL A 202 5.22 19.40 18.14
C VAL A 202 4.52 19.04 19.45
N ALA A 203 3.90 17.85 19.53
CA ALA A 203 3.27 17.33 20.73
C ALA A 203 4.30 16.99 21.83
N GLY A 204 5.58 16.83 21.48
CA GLY A 204 6.65 16.52 22.42
C GLY A 204 6.52 15.14 23.07
N VAL A 205 5.88 14.20 22.40
CA VAL A 205 5.60 12.86 22.94
C VAL A 205 6.55 11.81 22.37
N ASN A 206 6.78 10.75 23.14
CA ASN A 206 7.46 9.55 22.64
C ASN A 206 6.39 8.54 22.20
N PRO A 207 6.29 8.21 20.89
CA PRO A 207 5.24 7.32 20.39
C PRO A 207 5.27 5.90 20.99
N ALA A 208 6.43 5.46 21.51
CA ALA A 208 6.56 4.14 22.14
C ALA A 208 5.88 4.07 23.52
N THR A 209 5.74 5.20 24.21
CA THR A 209 5.18 5.28 25.57
C THR A 209 3.85 6.01 25.64
N GLU A 210 3.59 6.90 24.67
CA GLU A 210 2.32 7.61 24.57
C GLU A 210 1.19 6.60 24.31
N GLN A 211 0.13 6.68 25.11
CA GLN A 211 -1.02 5.77 25.03
C GLN A 211 -2.17 6.46 24.31
N LEU A 212 -2.74 5.77 23.36
CA LEU A 212 -3.91 6.22 22.63
C LEU A 212 -4.92 5.08 22.56
N ASP A 213 -6.06 5.26 23.21
CA ASP A 213 -7.12 4.23 23.33
C ASP A 213 -6.59 2.87 23.87
N GLY A 214 -5.76 2.94 24.91
CA GLY A 214 -5.21 1.76 25.60
C GLY A 214 -4.10 1.02 24.85
N ARG A 215 -3.60 1.56 23.74
CA ARG A 215 -2.46 1.01 22.97
C ARG A 215 -1.40 2.08 22.73
N PRO A 216 -0.12 1.72 22.63
CA PRO A 216 0.93 2.67 22.27
C PRO A 216 0.62 3.36 20.95
N LEU A 217 0.87 4.66 20.87
CA LEU A 217 0.72 5.43 19.63
C LEU A 217 1.56 4.82 18.49
N SER A 218 2.76 4.29 18.82
CA SER A 218 3.61 3.61 17.85
C SER A 218 2.93 2.43 17.13
N GLU A 219 2.07 1.68 17.81
CA GLU A 219 1.34 0.58 17.17
C GLU A 219 0.31 1.08 16.15
N GLN A 220 -0.31 2.22 16.44
CA GLN A 220 -1.33 2.79 15.56
C GLN A 220 -0.72 3.49 14.35
N VAL A 221 0.38 4.23 14.54
CA VAL A 221 1.09 4.90 13.43
C VAL A 221 2.00 3.95 12.63
N LEU A 222 2.35 2.77 13.15
CA LEU A 222 3.09 1.75 12.39
C LEU A 222 2.20 0.58 11.95
N ALA A 223 0.87 0.67 12.15
CA ALA A 223 -0.04 -0.35 11.62
C ALA A 223 0.22 -0.55 10.12
N PRO A 224 0.43 -1.81 9.67
CA PRO A 224 0.70 -2.07 8.27
C PRO A 224 -0.46 -1.63 7.38
N THR A 225 -0.15 -1.11 6.21
CA THR A 225 -1.14 -0.81 5.18
C THR A 225 -1.94 -2.06 4.83
N LYS A 226 -3.26 -1.94 4.84
CA LYS A 226 -4.15 -3.05 4.53
C LYS A 226 -4.09 -3.40 3.05
N ILE A 227 -4.04 -4.69 2.74
CA ILE A 227 -4.05 -5.23 1.39
C ILE A 227 -5.48 -5.68 1.04
N TYR A 228 -6.07 -5.06 0.02
CA TYR A 228 -7.46 -5.29 -0.40
C TYR A 228 -7.62 -6.25 -1.59
N VAL A 229 -6.51 -6.73 -2.15
CA VAL A 229 -6.49 -7.46 -3.43
C VAL A 229 -7.47 -8.62 -3.46
N LYS A 230 -7.45 -9.52 -2.47
CA LYS A 230 -8.28 -10.73 -2.47
C LYS A 230 -9.76 -10.42 -2.34
N SER A 231 -10.12 -9.47 -1.48
CA SER A 231 -11.51 -9.06 -1.27
C SER A 231 -12.08 -8.32 -2.48
N VAL A 232 -11.29 -7.43 -3.08
CA VAL A 232 -11.69 -6.70 -4.30
C VAL A 232 -11.84 -7.64 -5.49
N LEU A 233 -10.89 -8.56 -5.71
CA LEU A 233 -11.00 -9.55 -6.79
C LEU A 233 -12.19 -10.51 -6.58
N ALA A 234 -12.55 -10.83 -5.33
CA ALA A 234 -13.75 -11.61 -5.02
C ALA A 234 -15.03 -10.84 -5.33
N LEU A 235 -15.03 -9.53 -5.06
CA LEU A 235 -16.14 -8.63 -5.36
C LEU A 235 -16.36 -8.50 -6.87
N ILE A 236 -15.31 -8.18 -7.63
CA ILE A 236 -15.36 -7.99 -9.10
C ILE A 236 -15.94 -9.21 -9.84
N LYS A 237 -15.65 -10.41 -9.34
CA LYS A 237 -16.15 -11.65 -9.94
C LYS A 237 -17.66 -11.85 -9.80
N GLN A 238 -18.32 -11.14 -8.90
CA GLN A 238 -19.71 -11.40 -8.51
C GLN A 238 -20.61 -10.17 -8.62
N THR A 239 -20.02 -8.99 -8.81
CA THR A 239 -20.73 -7.72 -8.92
C THR A 239 -20.17 -6.89 -10.06
N GLU A 240 -20.99 -5.97 -10.56
CA GLU A 240 -20.57 -4.96 -11.53
C GLU A 240 -19.90 -3.80 -10.79
N VAL A 241 -18.57 -3.69 -10.90
CA VAL A 241 -17.80 -2.60 -10.29
C VAL A 241 -17.48 -1.56 -11.36
N HIS A 242 -17.89 -0.32 -11.15
CA HIS A 242 -17.73 0.76 -12.11
C HIS A 242 -16.43 1.55 -11.93
N ALA A 243 -15.99 1.72 -10.68
CA ALA A 243 -14.73 2.39 -10.35
C ALA A 243 -14.22 1.95 -8.98
N ILE A 244 -12.91 2.06 -8.79
CA ILE A 244 -12.22 1.84 -7.52
C ILE A 244 -11.23 2.97 -7.32
N ALA A 245 -11.23 3.61 -6.16
CA ALA A 245 -10.24 4.61 -5.75
C ALA A 245 -9.47 4.13 -4.53
N HIS A 246 -8.15 4.03 -4.62
CA HIS A 246 -7.27 3.78 -3.49
C HIS A 246 -6.93 5.12 -2.83
N LEU A 247 -7.28 5.30 -1.56
CA LEU A 247 -7.05 6.55 -0.84
C LEU A 247 -5.62 6.62 -0.29
N THR A 248 -4.75 7.24 -1.05
CA THR A 248 -3.33 7.48 -0.77
C THR A 248 -3.06 8.98 -0.55
N GLY A 249 -1.86 9.46 -0.86
CA GLY A 249 -1.55 10.89 -0.83
C GLY A 249 -2.50 11.72 -1.68
N GLY A 250 -2.95 12.88 -1.18
CA GLY A 250 -4.04 13.66 -1.77
C GLY A 250 -5.43 13.32 -1.22
N GLY A 251 -5.56 12.20 -0.49
CA GLY A 251 -6.77 11.82 0.25
C GLY A 251 -8.02 11.70 -0.63
N PHE A 252 -9.15 12.13 -0.11
CA PHE A 252 -10.43 12.08 -0.81
C PHE A 252 -10.47 13.01 -2.04
N TRP A 253 -9.88 14.21 -1.90
CA TRP A 253 -9.99 15.28 -2.89
C TRP A 253 -9.28 14.99 -4.19
N GLU A 254 -8.17 14.24 -4.15
CA GLU A 254 -7.36 13.99 -5.33
C GLU A 254 -7.50 12.56 -5.88
N ASN A 255 -7.82 11.54 -5.03
CA ASN A 255 -7.88 10.16 -5.51
C ASN A 255 -9.24 9.78 -6.10
N ILE A 256 -10.35 10.21 -5.50
CA ILE A 256 -11.68 9.87 -6.00
C ILE A 256 -11.93 10.47 -7.41
N PRO A 257 -11.58 11.73 -7.70
CA PRO A 257 -11.78 12.29 -9.04
C PRO A 257 -11.04 11.56 -10.17
N ARG A 258 -9.92 10.88 -9.88
CA ARG A 258 -9.14 10.15 -10.91
C ARG A 258 -9.93 9.06 -11.61
N VAL A 259 -10.96 8.55 -10.96
CA VAL A 259 -11.76 7.42 -11.44
C VAL A 259 -13.21 7.80 -11.77
N LEU A 260 -13.52 9.09 -11.77
CA LEU A 260 -14.85 9.61 -12.09
C LEU A 260 -14.91 10.29 -13.44
N PRO A 261 -15.99 10.11 -14.23
CA PRO A 261 -16.28 10.95 -15.39
C PRO A 261 -16.44 12.44 -14.98
N LYS A 262 -16.03 13.35 -15.84
CA LYS A 262 -16.02 14.80 -15.54
C LYS A 262 -17.39 15.39 -15.14
N ASN A 263 -18.47 14.82 -15.65
CA ASN A 263 -19.83 15.25 -15.38
C ASN A 263 -20.47 14.59 -14.16
N THR A 264 -19.66 14.00 -13.29
CA THR A 264 -20.10 13.32 -12.06
C THR A 264 -19.31 13.79 -10.85
N LYS A 265 -19.93 13.69 -9.69
CA LYS A 265 -19.30 13.96 -8.39
C LYS A 265 -19.68 12.88 -7.35
N ALA A 266 -18.75 12.59 -6.47
CA ALA A 266 -18.97 11.77 -5.30
C ALA A 266 -19.51 12.63 -4.16
N VAL A 267 -20.63 12.24 -3.59
CA VAL A 267 -21.21 12.83 -2.36
C VAL A 267 -20.97 11.85 -1.25
N ILE A 268 -20.10 12.23 -0.33
CA ILE A 268 -19.66 11.42 0.82
C ILE A 268 -20.41 11.86 2.07
N ASP A 269 -20.99 10.91 2.78
CA ASP A 269 -21.66 11.12 4.08
C ASP A 269 -20.65 10.89 5.20
N GLU A 270 -20.12 11.99 5.81
CA GLU A 270 -19.13 11.91 6.88
C GLU A 270 -19.70 11.32 8.18
N SER A 271 -21.03 11.29 8.33
CA SER A 271 -21.68 10.67 9.48
C SER A 271 -21.74 9.14 9.40
N SER A 272 -21.43 8.55 8.24
CA SER A 272 -21.49 7.10 7.99
C SER A 272 -20.37 6.30 8.69
N TRP A 273 -19.33 6.97 9.19
CA TRP A 273 -18.24 6.32 9.95
C TRP A 273 -17.63 7.25 11.01
N GLU A 274 -16.95 6.66 11.95
CA GLU A 274 -16.10 7.40 12.89
C GLU A 274 -14.62 7.28 12.52
N TRP A 275 -13.90 8.39 12.63
CA TRP A 275 -12.44 8.38 12.52
C TRP A 275 -11.83 7.52 13.62
N GLN A 276 -10.85 6.73 13.25
CA GLN A 276 -10.03 5.99 14.22
C GLN A 276 -9.32 6.96 15.18
N PRO A 277 -9.02 6.52 16.42
CA PRO A 277 -8.40 7.38 17.44
C PRO A 277 -7.15 8.11 16.96
N VAL A 278 -6.32 7.48 16.13
CA VAL A 278 -5.10 8.08 15.60
C VAL A 278 -5.37 9.35 14.78
N PHE A 279 -6.43 9.38 13.97
CA PHE A 279 -6.77 10.58 13.18
C PHE A 279 -7.33 11.71 14.05
N LYS A 280 -8.15 11.38 15.04
CA LYS A 280 -8.65 12.36 16.04
C LYS A 280 -7.47 12.96 16.82
N TRP A 281 -6.51 12.13 17.24
CA TRP A 281 -5.30 12.56 17.92
C TRP A 281 -4.43 13.46 17.04
N LEU A 282 -4.21 13.09 15.78
CA LEU A 282 -3.44 13.89 14.83
C LEU A 282 -4.08 15.26 14.60
N GLN A 283 -5.39 15.29 14.42
CA GLN A 283 -6.13 16.54 14.25
C GLN A 283 -6.00 17.46 15.47
N GLU A 284 -6.23 16.90 16.67
CA GLU A 284 -6.16 17.66 17.93
C GLU A 284 -4.74 18.19 18.22
N LYS A 285 -3.73 17.29 18.20
CA LYS A 285 -2.35 17.66 18.54
C LYS A 285 -1.67 18.51 17.49
N GLY A 286 -2.04 18.32 16.22
CA GLY A 286 -1.53 19.12 15.11
C GLY A 286 -2.33 20.38 14.84
N ASN A 287 -3.48 20.58 15.49
CA ASN A 287 -4.46 21.62 15.16
C ASN A 287 -4.73 21.68 13.65
N ILE A 288 -5.02 20.52 13.05
CA ILE A 288 -5.16 20.36 11.60
C ILE A 288 -6.61 20.62 11.20
N GLU A 289 -6.82 21.49 10.23
CA GLU A 289 -8.14 21.75 9.67
C GLU A 289 -8.75 20.49 9.05
N THR A 290 -10.07 20.28 9.19
CA THR A 290 -10.76 19.09 8.69
C THR A 290 -10.52 18.87 7.18
N TYR A 291 -10.52 19.95 6.39
CA TYR A 291 -10.20 19.88 4.97
C TYR A 291 -8.80 19.26 4.71
N GLU A 292 -7.79 19.69 5.49
CA GLU A 292 -6.43 19.19 5.35
C GLU A 292 -6.29 17.75 5.85
N MET A 293 -7.10 17.34 6.85
CA MET A 293 -7.19 15.94 7.27
C MET A 293 -7.62 15.05 6.11
N TYR A 294 -8.70 15.39 5.41
CA TYR A 294 -9.19 14.65 4.24
C TYR A 294 -8.31 14.77 3.00
N ARG A 295 -7.43 15.76 2.95
CA ARG A 295 -6.44 15.94 1.90
C ARG A 295 -5.17 15.11 2.11
N THR A 296 -4.73 15.01 3.37
CA THR A 296 -3.46 14.36 3.71
C THR A 296 -3.64 12.88 4.05
N PHE A 297 -4.77 12.53 4.69
CA PHE A 297 -5.01 11.21 5.25
C PHE A 297 -6.25 10.53 4.65
N ASN A 298 -6.27 9.21 4.80
CA ASN A 298 -7.43 8.40 4.45
C ASN A 298 -8.57 8.47 5.47
N CYS A 299 -8.36 9.06 6.65
CA CYS A 299 -9.33 9.25 7.74
C CYS A 299 -10.16 7.99 8.08
N GLY A 300 -9.57 6.81 7.94
CA GLY A 300 -10.22 5.53 8.22
C GLY A 300 -10.78 4.80 7.00
N VAL A 301 -10.69 5.39 5.79
CA VAL A 301 -11.17 4.82 4.53
C VAL A 301 -9.99 4.53 3.61
N GLY A 302 -9.65 3.26 3.40
CA GLY A 302 -8.52 2.90 2.55
C GLY A 302 -8.86 2.81 1.07
N MET A 303 -10.11 2.47 0.75
CA MET A 303 -10.57 2.32 -0.63
C MET A 303 -12.03 2.70 -0.77
N VAL A 304 -12.40 3.29 -1.91
CA VAL A 304 -13.80 3.60 -2.25
C VAL A 304 -14.15 2.91 -3.56
N ILE A 305 -15.30 2.24 -3.60
CA ILE A 305 -15.76 1.46 -4.74
C ILE A 305 -17.12 2.00 -5.20
N ALA A 306 -17.24 2.33 -6.47
CA ALA A 306 -18.50 2.71 -7.11
C ALA A 306 -19.13 1.50 -7.81
N LEU A 307 -20.43 1.27 -7.58
CA LEU A 307 -21.18 0.17 -8.15
C LEU A 307 -22.68 0.52 -8.20
N PRO A 308 -23.52 -0.22 -8.99
CA PRO A 308 -24.96 -0.02 -9.02
C PRO A 308 -25.62 -0.11 -7.64
N GLN A 309 -26.50 0.84 -7.31
CA GLN A 309 -27.22 0.87 -6.02
C GLN A 309 -27.93 -0.47 -5.71
N SER A 310 -28.42 -1.18 -6.74
CA SER A 310 -29.10 -2.47 -6.59
C SER A 310 -28.18 -3.61 -6.11
N GLN A 311 -26.85 -3.42 -6.19
CA GLN A 311 -25.87 -4.47 -5.83
C GLN A 311 -25.21 -4.21 -4.45
N VAL A 312 -25.58 -3.13 -3.75
CA VAL A 312 -24.95 -2.74 -2.46
C VAL A 312 -25.02 -3.86 -1.42
N GLU A 313 -26.17 -4.47 -1.20
CA GLU A 313 -26.33 -5.53 -0.21
C GLU A 313 -25.45 -6.76 -0.54
N THR A 314 -25.43 -7.15 -1.81
CA THR A 314 -24.59 -8.25 -2.29
C THR A 314 -23.09 -7.93 -2.10
N ALA A 315 -22.67 -6.73 -2.48
CA ALA A 315 -21.30 -6.27 -2.34
C ALA A 315 -20.84 -6.24 -0.89
N LEU A 316 -21.64 -5.68 0.00
CA LEU A 316 -21.36 -5.66 1.43
C LEU A 316 -21.28 -7.07 2.04
N ALA A 317 -22.14 -7.99 1.60
CA ALA A 317 -22.08 -9.38 2.05
C ALA A 317 -20.77 -10.08 1.61
N ILE A 318 -20.35 -9.92 0.35
CA ILE A 318 -19.10 -10.48 -0.19
C ILE A 318 -17.88 -9.90 0.56
N LEU A 319 -17.84 -8.59 0.73
CA LEU A 319 -16.75 -7.90 1.42
C LEU A 319 -16.65 -8.33 2.88
N LYS A 320 -17.79 -8.43 3.58
CA LYS A 320 -17.83 -8.93 4.96
C LYS A 320 -17.35 -10.38 5.06
N GLN A 321 -17.77 -11.24 4.12
CA GLN A 321 -17.30 -12.64 4.06
C GLN A 321 -15.80 -12.74 3.81
N SER A 322 -15.24 -11.77 3.09
CA SER A 322 -13.80 -11.63 2.84
C SER A 322 -13.03 -11.00 4.02
N GLY A 323 -13.70 -10.66 5.13
CA GLY A 323 -13.09 -10.08 6.32
C GLY A 323 -12.93 -8.56 6.27
N GLU A 324 -13.59 -7.87 5.32
CA GLU A 324 -13.55 -6.42 5.22
C GLU A 324 -14.53 -5.75 6.19
N ASN A 325 -14.10 -4.61 6.75
CA ASN A 325 -15.01 -3.64 7.31
C ASN A 325 -15.45 -2.72 6.16
N ALA A 326 -16.66 -2.90 5.66
CA ALA A 326 -17.18 -2.16 4.52
C ALA A 326 -18.58 -1.59 4.83
N TRP A 327 -18.85 -0.39 4.30
CA TRP A 327 -20.13 0.30 4.50
C TRP A 327 -20.47 1.19 3.31
N LEU A 328 -21.74 1.57 3.18
CA LEU A 328 -22.19 2.59 2.24
C LEU A 328 -21.70 3.95 2.74
N ILE A 329 -20.85 4.62 1.98
CA ILE A 329 -20.26 5.92 2.36
C ILE A 329 -20.89 7.08 1.59
N GLY A 330 -21.63 6.82 0.52
CA GLY A 330 -22.22 7.88 -0.27
C GLY A 330 -22.75 7.40 -1.62
N HIS A 331 -22.83 8.30 -2.56
CA HIS A 331 -23.37 8.04 -3.89
C HIS A 331 -22.80 9.00 -4.94
N ILE A 332 -23.07 8.72 -6.20
CA ILE A 332 -22.70 9.56 -7.34
C ILE A 332 -23.86 10.46 -7.75
N GLU A 333 -23.60 11.75 -7.86
CA GLU A 333 -24.50 12.75 -8.42
C GLU A 333 -23.97 13.33 -9.75
N SER A 334 -24.83 14.03 -10.48
CA SER A 334 -24.38 14.84 -11.62
C SER A 334 -23.58 16.05 -11.15
N ALA A 335 -22.58 16.44 -11.91
CA ALA A 335 -21.80 17.65 -11.70
C ALA A 335 -21.71 18.48 -12.97
N THR A 336 -21.58 19.79 -12.82
CA THR A 336 -21.18 20.71 -13.89
C THR A 336 -19.65 20.91 -13.86
N ASP A 337 -19.09 21.46 -14.93
CA ASP A 337 -17.64 21.66 -15.06
C ASP A 337 -17.04 22.59 -13.96
N ASP A 338 -17.88 23.43 -13.34
CA ASP A 338 -17.46 24.38 -12.29
C ASP A 338 -17.61 23.82 -10.86
N GLU A 339 -18.18 22.62 -10.71
CA GLU A 339 -18.39 21.99 -9.40
C GLU A 339 -17.23 21.06 -9.00
N PRO A 340 -16.90 20.98 -7.71
CA PRO A 340 -15.91 20.00 -7.25
C PRO A 340 -16.46 18.57 -7.44
N GLN A 341 -15.58 17.65 -7.86
CA GLN A 341 -15.97 16.25 -8.07
C GLN A 341 -16.09 15.44 -6.77
N VAL A 342 -15.77 16.00 -5.62
CA VAL A 342 -15.99 15.40 -4.30
C VAL A 342 -16.65 16.42 -3.38
N ILE A 343 -17.69 16.00 -2.68
CA ILE A 343 -18.35 16.77 -1.62
C ILE A 343 -18.45 15.85 -0.40
N ILE A 344 -18.01 16.32 0.76
CA ILE A 344 -18.16 15.65 2.05
C ILE A 344 -19.19 16.46 2.86
N LYS A 345 -20.23 15.81 3.37
CA LYS A 345 -21.37 16.42 4.08
C LYS A 345 -21.58 15.72 5.41
#